data_6aa624c2a33d4489ec2dd6ea496705bd
#
_entry.id   6aa624c2a33d4489ec2dd6ea496705bd
#
_cell.length_a   1.000
_cell.length_b   1.000
_cell.length_c   1.000
_cell.angle_alpha   90.00
_cell.angle_beta   90.00
_cell.angle_gamma   90.00
#
_symmetry.space_group_name_H-M   'P 1'
#
loop_
_entity.id
_entity.type
_entity.pdbx_description
1 polymer ?
#
loop_
_entity_poly.entity_id
_entity_poly.type
_entity_poly.pdbx_seq_one_letter_code
_entity_poly.pdbx_strand_id
1 'polypeptide(L)'
;MKLGMIMLAAGNSRRFGSNKLLYGIDGMPMYRHILLELKKVKAALEEQGHRCEITVVTQYEEIAQEAEKLGARFLYNLHPDEGISSSLKIGLRVNREMDACLFTVADQPWLRWETVLGLVDVFLREGKGIACVEHDGKTGNPCVFSKKYYEELMKLSGDVGGKRVVVAHRGDVAVMRVEDGREMVDVDFADGRR
;
A
#
# COMPACT_ATOMS: atom_id res chain seq x y z
N MET A 1 3.35 -18.93 0.84
CA MET A 1 4.08 -17.66 1.04
C MET A 1 3.53 -16.92 2.26
N LYS A 2 4.39 -16.21 2.99
CA LYS A 2 3.98 -15.26 4.03
C LYS A 2 4.01 -13.85 3.45
N LEU A 3 2.89 -13.15 3.42
CA LEU A 3 2.75 -11.81 2.82
C LEU A 3 2.34 -10.78 3.88
N GLY A 4 3.15 -9.73 4.04
CA GLY A 4 2.76 -8.53 4.77
C GLY A 4 2.06 -7.54 3.82
N MET A 5 0.84 -7.14 4.13
CA MET A 5 0.11 -6.10 3.40
C MET A 5 0.14 -4.82 4.23
N ILE A 6 0.87 -3.81 3.76
CA ILE A 6 1.16 -2.58 4.50
C ILE A 6 0.40 -1.42 3.84
N MET A 7 -0.56 -0.85 4.57
CA MET A 7 -1.29 0.36 4.16
C MET A 7 -0.63 1.60 4.78
N LEU A 8 -0.17 2.52 3.93
CA LEU A 8 0.42 3.78 4.35
C LEU A 8 -0.67 4.85 4.46
N ALA A 9 -0.98 5.25 5.69
CA ALA A 9 -2.10 6.14 6.05
C ALA A 9 -1.70 7.27 7.00
N ALA A 10 -0.45 7.78 6.90
CA ALA A 10 0.09 8.80 7.78
C ALA A 10 0.44 10.12 7.08
N GLY A 11 -0.08 10.35 5.87
CA GLY A 11 0.17 11.61 5.13
C GLY A 11 -0.45 12.83 5.82
N ASN A 12 0.27 13.96 5.82
CA ASN A 12 -0.12 15.22 6.50
C ASN A 12 -1.25 16.00 5.82
N SER A 13 -1.71 15.57 4.63
CA SER A 13 -2.82 16.21 3.89
C SER A 13 -2.70 17.75 3.74
N ARG A 14 -1.47 18.30 3.65
CA ARG A 14 -1.18 19.75 3.73
C ARG A 14 -1.97 20.59 2.73
N ARG A 15 -2.28 20.04 1.54
CA ARG A 15 -3.03 20.71 0.46
C ARG A 15 -4.54 20.64 0.64
N PHE A 16 -5.01 19.72 1.47
CA PHE A 16 -6.43 19.44 1.66
C PHE A 16 -7.07 20.31 2.76
N GLY A 17 -6.26 20.96 3.62
CA GLY A 17 -6.72 21.79 4.74
C GLY A 17 -7.27 21.02 5.95
N SER A 18 -7.49 19.71 5.81
CA SER A 18 -7.92 18.78 6.86
C SER A 18 -7.36 17.38 6.56
N ASN A 19 -7.61 16.39 7.42
CA ASN A 19 -7.22 15.02 7.13
C ASN A 19 -8.00 14.47 5.93
N LYS A 20 -7.38 14.43 4.74
CA LYS A 20 -8.02 13.94 3.51
C LYS A 20 -8.49 12.51 3.60
N LEU A 21 -7.83 11.68 4.43
CA LEU A 21 -8.17 10.26 4.56
C LEU A 21 -9.52 10.02 5.24
N LEU A 22 -10.00 11.02 6.04
CA LEU A 22 -11.33 11.00 6.65
C LEU A 22 -12.41 11.56 5.71
N TYR A 23 -12.03 12.14 4.57
CA TYR A 23 -13.00 12.64 3.61
C TYR A 23 -13.85 11.52 3.03
N GLY A 24 -15.17 11.77 2.95
CA GLY A 24 -16.14 10.79 2.45
C GLY A 24 -16.11 10.66 0.93
N ILE A 25 -15.87 9.47 0.45
CA ILE A 25 -16.02 9.08 -0.97
C ILE A 25 -17.04 7.95 -1.00
N ASP A 26 -18.06 8.08 -1.84
CA ASP A 26 -19.12 7.07 -1.99
C ASP A 26 -19.72 6.59 -0.63
N GLY A 27 -19.88 7.53 0.31
CA GLY A 27 -20.53 7.30 1.60
C GLY A 27 -19.63 6.75 2.72
N MET A 28 -18.32 6.57 2.49
CA MET A 28 -17.39 6.15 3.55
C MET A 28 -16.05 6.91 3.50
N PRO A 29 -15.28 6.99 4.61
CA PRO A 29 -13.96 7.60 4.62
C PRO A 29 -12.99 6.96 3.63
N MET A 30 -12.18 7.78 2.97
CA MET A 30 -11.26 7.37 1.90
C MET A 30 -10.37 6.17 2.30
N TYR A 31 -9.73 6.22 3.46
CA TYR A 31 -8.85 5.14 3.94
C TYR A 31 -9.57 3.79 4.09
N ARG A 32 -10.88 3.84 4.39
CA ARG A 32 -11.66 2.63 4.69
C ARG A 32 -11.89 1.79 3.43
N HIS A 33 -11.95 2.42 2.24
CA HIS A 33 -12.06 1.69 0.98
C HIS A 33 -10.89 0.70 0.85
N ILE A 34 -9.64 1.19 0.97
CA ILE A 34 -8.45 0.33 0.83
C ILE A 34 -8.39 -0.74 1.92
N LEU A 35 -8.71 -0.38 3.16
CA LEU A 35 -8.67 -1.34 4.26
C LEU A 35 -9.64 -2.51 4.05
N LEU A 36 -10.85 -2.24 3.55
CA LEU A 36 -11.84 -3.27 3.23
C LEU A 36 -11.40 -4.14 2.03
N GLU A 37 -10.81 -3.53 1.00
CA GLU A 37 -10.26 -4.28 -0.14
C GLU A 37 -9.11 -5.20 0.30
N LEU A 38 -8.19 -4.74 1.15
CA LEU A 38 -7.12 -5.58 1.71
C LEU A 38 -7.66 -6.75 2.54
N LYS A 39 -8.78 -6.59 3.24
CA LYS A 39 -9.43 -7.71 3.96
C LYS A 39 -9.94 -8.78 3.00
N LYS A 40 -10.53 -8.40 1.86
CA LYS A 40 -10.95 -9.36 0.83
C LYS A 40 -9.76 -10.10 0.24
N VAL A 41 -8.67 -9.37 -0.08
CA VAL A 41 -7.40 -9.97 -0.55
C VAL A 41 -6.86 -10.97 0.47
N LYS A 42 -6.82 -10.60 1.76
CA LYS A 42 -6.36 -11.48 2.83
C LYS A 42 -7.16 -12.79 2.84
N ALA A 43 -8.50 -12.71 2.83
CA ALA A 43 -9.36 -13.88 2.84
C ALA A 43 -9.09 -14.79 1.63
N ALA A 44 -9.04 -14.23 0.41
CA ALA A 44 -8.79 -14.99 -0.80
C ALA A 44 -7.42 -15.67 -0.80
N LEU A 45 -6.37 -14.98 -0.35
CA LEU A 45 -5.02 -15.56 -0.28
C LEU A 45 -4.90 -16.64 0.82
N GLU A 46 -5.60 -16.49 1.95
CA GLU A 46 -5.63 -17.50 3.00
C GLU A 46 -6.38 -18.77 2.56
N GLU A 47 -7.44 -18.66 1.76
CA GLU A 47 -8.11 -19.80 1.11
C GLU A 47 -7.17 -20.53 0.13
N GLN A 48 -6.22 -19.83 -0.49
CA GLN A 48 -5.17 -20.39 -1.34
C GLN A 48 -3.99 -20.99 -0.54
N GLY A 49 -4.05 -20.98 0.80
CA GLY A 49 -3.01 -21.54 1.67
C GLY A 49 -1.83 -20.59 1.93
N HIS A 50 -1.96 -19.29 1.65
CA HIS A 50 -0.98 -18.28 2.02
C HIS A 50 -1.23 -17.78 3.46
N ARG A 51 -0.20 -17.26 4.12
CA ARG A 51 -0.34 -16.55 5.39
C ARG A 51 -0.23 -15.05 5.15
N CYS A 52 -1.25 -14.29 5.55
CA CYS A 52 -1.33 -12.86 5.29
C CYS A 52 -1.55 -12.05 6.57
N GLU A 53 -0.85 -10.93 6.70
CA GLU A 53 -1.00 -9.98 7.80
C GLU A 53 -1.24 -8.58 7.23
N ILE A 54 -2.28 -7.88 7.72
CA ILE A 54 -2.52 -6.48 7.37
C ILE A 54 -1.90 -5.60 8.45
N THR A 55 -1.10 -4.61 8.03
CA THR A 55 -0.50 -3.60 8.90
C THR A 55 -0.85 -2.21 8.37
N VAL A 56 -1.49 -1.39 9.19
CA VAL A 56 -1.83 0.00 8.88
C VAL A 56 -0.83 0.91 9.60
N VAL A 57 -0.14 1.78 8.86
CA VAL A 57 0.75 2.78 9.44
C VAL A 57 0.07 4.14 9.34
N THR A 58 -0.27 4.73 10.47
CA THR A 58 -1.06 5.97 10.54
C THR A 58 -0.53 6.93 11.62
N GLN A 59 -0.93 8.19 11.59
CA GLN A 59 -0.79 9.14 12.69
C GLN A 59 -2.14 9.46 13.37
N TYR A 60 -3.24 8.92 12.83
CA TYR A 60 -4.61 9.29 13.17
C TYR A 60 -5.26 8.19 14.00
N GLU A 61 -5.80 8.59 15.17
CA GLU A 61 -6.46 7.69 16.12
C GLU A 61 -7.66 6.98 15.52
N GLU A 62 -8.48 7.69 14.73
CA GLU A 62 -9.70 7.14 14.11
C GLU A 62 -9.36 6.00 13.14
N ILE A 63 -8.25 6.13 12.40
CA ILE A 63 -7.79 5.10 11.46
C ILE A 63 -7.23 3.90 12.24
N ALA A 64 -6.49 4.14 13.33
CA ALA A 64 -5.93 3.09 14.17
C ALA A 64 -7.04 2.23 14.81
N GLN A 65 -8.05 2.88 15.41
CA GLN A 65 -9.19 2.19 16.03
C GLN A 65 -10.01 1.37 15.03
N GLU A 66 -10.23 1.89 13.82
CA GLU A 66 -10.95 1.17 12.77
C GLU A 66 -10.12 -0.02 12.25
N ALA A 67 -8.80 0.14 12.10
CA ALA A 67 -7.91 -0.96 11.73
C ALA A 67 -7.99 -2.11 12.75
N GLU A 68 -7.92 -1.81 14.03
CA GLU A 68 -8.04 -2.79 15.10
C GLU A 68 -9.39 -3.52 15.09
N LYS A 69 -10.51 -2.78 14.98
CA LYS A 69 -11.87 -3.36 14.86
C LYS A 69 -11.99 -4.31 13.67
N LEU A 70 -11.29 -4.04 12.59
CA LEU A 70 -11.27 -4.85 11.38
C LEU A 70 -10.24 -5.98 11.42
N GLY A 71 -9.54 -6.17 12.54
CA GLY A 71 -8.56 -7.24 12.74
C GLY A 71 -7.23 -7.01 12.03
N ALA A 72 -6.90 -5.77 11.70
CA ALA A 72 -5.60 -5.37 11.19
C ALA A 72 -4.72 -4.85 12.34
N ARG A 73 -3.39 -5.09 12.24
CA ARG A 73 -2.42 -4.44 13.11
C ARG A 73 -2.31 -2.97 12.74
N PHE A 74 -2.17 -2.09 13.70
CA PHE A 74 -1.82 -0.69 13.43
C PHE A 74 -0.52 -0.28 14.12
N LEU A 75 0.14 0.73 13.57
CA LEU A 75 1.35 1.33 14.10
C LEU A 75 1.27 2.86 13.91
N TYR A 76 1.66 3.59 14.93
CA TYR A 76 1.74 5.04 14.82
C TYR A 76 3.03 5.49 14.16
N ASN A 77 2.90 6.40 13.19
CA ASN A 77 4.00 7.21 12.71
C ASN A 77 3.98 8.55 13.45
N LEU A 78 4.92 8.75 14.38
CA LEU A 78 5.05 9.98 15.17
C LEU A 78 5.82 11.07 14.42
N HIS A 79 6.43 10.74 13.27
CA HIS A 79 7.24 11.65 12.45
C HIS A 79 6.80 11.63 10.99
N PRO A 80 5.51 11.94 10.68
CA PRO A 80 4.99 11.90 9.31
C PRO A 80 5.58 13.00 8.42
N ASP A 81 6.16 14.03 8.98
CA ASP A 81 6.90 15.11 8.34
C ASP A 81 8.23 14.65 7.71
N GLU A 82 8.77 13.51 8.15
CA GLU A 82 9.94 12.88 7.53
C GLU A 82 9.63 12.24 6.17
N GLY A 83 8.39 12.34 5.69
CA GLY A 83 7.94 11.84 4.39
C GLY A 83 7.50 10.38 4.40
N ILE A 84 7.07 9.89 3.23
CA ILE A 84 6.49 8.55 3.07
C ILE A 84 7.45 7.42 3.48
N SER A 85 8.76 7.63 3.36
CA SER A 85 9.77 6.64 3.75
C SER A 85 9.71 6.27 5.23
N SER A 86 9.32 7.20 6.12
CA SER A 86 9.18 6.92 7.55
C SER A 86 8.08 5.90 7.80
N SER A 87 6.90 6.08 7.20
CA SER A 87 5.78 5.14 7.29
C SER A 87 6.12 3.78 6.68
N LEU A 88 6.77 3.77 5.52
CA LEU A 88 7.21 2.53 4.85
C LEU A 88 8.14 1.72 5.76
N LYS A 89 9.14 2.35 6.37
CA LYS A 89 10.09 1.71 7.27
C LYS A 89 9.42 1.18 8.54
N ILE A 90 8.47 1.91 9.13
CA ILE A 90 7.71 1.46 10.30
C ILE A 90 6.96 0.17 9.98
N GLY A 91 6.20 0.16 8.89
CA GLY A 91 5.45 -1.03 8.46
C GLY A 91 6.36 -2.22 8.12
N LEU A 92 7.49 -1.96 7.45
CA LEU A 92 8.42 -3.01 7.05
C LEU A 92 9.12 -3.67 8.25
N ARG A 93 9.46 -2.91 9.31
CA ARG A 93 10.14 -3.43 10.51
C ARG A 93 9.38 -4.58 11.17
N VAL A 94 8.06 -4.48 11.29
CA VAL A 94 7.23 -5.51 11.94
C VAL A 94 6.89 -6.66 10.99
N ASN A 95 7.14 -6.49 9.70
CA ASN A 95 6.92 -7.49 8.67
C ASN A 95 8.23 -8.12 8.14
N ARG A 96 9.36 -7.97 8.84
CA ARG A 96 10.69 -8.47 8.40
C ARG A 96 10.74 -9.98 8.17
N GLU A 97 9.89 -10.76 8.86
CA GLU A 97 9.82 -12.20 8.72
C GLU A 97 8.87 -12.68 7.60
N MET A 98 8.23 -11.75 6.89
CA MET A 98 7.44 -12.06 5.71
C MET A 98 8.36 -12.35 4.51
N ASP A 99 7.92 -13.22 3.62
CA ASP A 99 8.63 -13.56 2.37
C ASP A 99 8.58 -12.39 1.38
N ALA A 100 7.46 -11.64 1.42
CA ALA A 100 7.23 -10.44 0.64
C ALA A 100 6.35 -9.43 1.41
N CYS A 101 6.45 -8.15 1.04
CA CYS A 101 5.56 -7.08 1.51
C CYS A 101 4.91 -6.37 0.33
N LEU A 102 3.59 -6.25 0.39
CA LEU A 102 2.78 -5.42 -0.50
C LEU A 102 2.54 -4.07 0.18
N PHE A 103 2.77 -2.98 -0.55
CA PHE A 103 2.51 -1.62 -0.08
C PHE A 103 1.36 -0.99 -0.87
N THR A 104 0.41 -0.45 -0.14
CA THR A 104 -0.69 0.39 -0.64
C THR A 104 -0.66 1.75 0.02
N VAL A 105 -1.29 2.74 -0.59
CA VAL A 105 -1.52 4.07 -0.02
C VAL A 105 -3.01 4.25 0.25
N ALA A 106 -3.36 4.94 1.34
CA ALA A 106 -4.74 5.05 1.79
C ALA A 106 -5.58 6.08 0.99
N ASP A 107 -4.97 6.78 0.04
CA ASP A 107 -5.57 7.83 -0.78
C ASP A 107 -5.88 7.41 -2.22
N GLN A 108 -5.91 6.09 -2.50
CA GLN A 108 -6.37 5.49 -3.76
C GLN A 108 -7.70 4.74 -3.58
N PRO A 109 -8.82 5.39 -3.30
CA PRO A 109 -10.06 4.75 -2.85
C PRO A 109 -10.72 3.85 -3.88
N TRP A 110 -10.35 3.93 -5.15
CA TRP A 110 -10.92 3.12 -6.23
C TRP A 110 -10.12 1.85 -6.53
N LEU A 111 -9.00 1.61 -5.81
CA LEU A 111 -8.24 0.35 -5.93
C LEU A 111 -9.12 -0.83 -5.51
N ARG A 112 -9.22 -1.85 -6.38
CA ARG A 112 -10.04 -3.03 -6.17
C ARG A 112 -9.21 -4.20 -5.66
N TRP A 113 -9.84 -5.07 -4.87
CA TRP A 113 -9.19 -6.27 -4.32
C TRP A 113 -8.76 -7.25 -5.43
N GLU A 114 -9.50 -7.33 -6.55
CA GLU A 114 -9.16 -8.17 -7.70
C GLU A 114 -7.82 -7.75 -8.31
N THR A 115 -7.59 -6.44 -8.40
CA THR A 115 -6.32 -5.89 -8.89
C THR A 115 -5.16 -6.23 -7.94
N VAL A 116 -5.38 -6.10 -6.63
CA VAL A 116 -4.36 -6.44 -5.64
C VAL A 116 -4.05 -7.94 -5.66
N LEU A 117 -5.08 -8.79 -5.73
CA LEU A 117 -4.93 -10.24 -5.83
C LEU A 117 -4.18 -10.63 -7.11
N GLY A 118 -4.58 -10.10 -8.26
CA GLY A 118 -3.91 -10.34 -9.53
C GLY A 118 -2.45 -9.89 -9.53
N LEU A 119 -2.12 -8.80 -8.83
CA LEU A 119 -0.73 -8.38 -8.67
C LEU A 119 0.10 -9.39 -7.87
N VAL A 120 -0.47 -9.96 -6.80
CA VAL A 120 0.19 -11.03 -6.03
C VAL A 120 0.37 -12.29 -6.88
N ASP A 121 -0.62 -12.65 -7.71
CA ASP A 121 -0.52 -13.78 -8.64
C ASP A 121 0.59 -13.55 -9.70
N VAL A 122 0.68 -12.34 -10.24
CA VAL A 122 1.77 -11.96 -11.17
C VAL A 122 3.12 -12.06 -10.47
N PHE A 123 3.25 -11.55 -9.23
CA PHE A 123 4.48 -11.65 -8.44
C PHE A 123 4.93 -13.11 -8.25
N LEU A 124 4.00 -13.99 -7.91
CA LEU A 124 4.28 -15.42 -7.70
C LEU A 124 4.66 -16.14 -9.00
N ARG A 125 3.93 -15.87 -10.07
CA ARG A 125 4.11 -16.55 -11.37
C ARG A 125 5.40 -16.14 -12.07
N GLU A 126 5.73 -14.85 -12.07
CA GLU A 126 6.90 -14.32 -12.79
C GLU A 126 8.22 -14.58 -12.05
N GLY A 127 8.18 -14.90 -10.74
CA GLY A 127 9.37 -15.15 -9.93
C GLY A 127 10.33 -13.95 -9.83
N LYS A 128 9.85 -12.75 -10.15
CA LYS A 128 10.59 -11.49 -10.00
C LYS A 128 10.59 -11.04 -8.54
N GLY A 129 11.61 -10.27 -8.17
CA GLY A 129 11.69 -9.76 -6.80
C GLY A 129 10.80 -8.58 -6.50
N ILE A 130 10.22 -7.95 -7.51
CA ILE A 130 9.30 -6.81 -7.41
C ILE A 130 8.13 -7.06 -8.35
N ALA A 131 6.92 -6.67 -7.93
CA ALA A 131 5.78 -6.50 -8.83
C ALA A 131 5.11 -5.15 -8.59
N CYS A 132 4.62 -4.51 -9.63
CA CYS A 132 3.86 -3.27 -9.52
C CYS A 132 2.75 -3.21 -10.59
N VAL A 133 1.73 -2.38 -10.32
CA VAL A 133 0.69 -2.08 -11.31
C VAL A 133 1.19 -1.04 -12.30
N GLU A 134 0.63 -1.07 -13.52
CA GLU A 134 0.90 -0.09 -14.59
C GLU A 134 -0.39 0.26 -15.30
N HIS A 135 -0.54 1.55 -15.63
CA HIS A 135 -1.54 2.06 -16.55
C HIS A 135 -0.90 3.11 -17.45
N ASP A 136 -1.12 2.99 -18.78
CA ASP A 136 -0.56 3.91 -19.80
C ASP A 136 0.95 4.15 -19.68
N GLY A 137 1.73 3.08 -19.44
CA GLY A 137 3.19 3.13 -19.32
C GLY A 137 3.71 3.71 -18.01
N LYS A 138 2.82 4.02 -17.05
CA LYS A 138 3.19 4.55 -15.73
C LYS A 138 2.98 3.50 -14.67
N THR A 139 4.05 3.11 -13.99
CA THR A 139 3.98 2.23 -12.82
C THR A 139 3.58 3.01 -11.57
N GLY A 140 2.85 2.34 -10.67
CA GLY A 140 2.36 2.94 -9.42
C GLY A 140 2.09 1.92 -8.32
N ASN A 141 1.44 2.37 -7.26
CA ASN A 141 0.94 1.51 -6.20
C ASN A 141 -0.36 0.80 -6.64
N PRO A 142 -0.59 -0.41 -6.10
CA PRO A 142 0.22 -1.16 -5.15
C PRO A 142 1.51 -1.73 -5.75
N CYS A 143 2.51 -1.95 -4.87
CA CYS A 143 3.76 -2.64 -5.23
C CYS A 143 4.05 -3.77 -4.23
N VAL A 144 4.55 -4.90 -4.74
CA VAL A 144 5.05 -6.02 -3.93
C VAL A 144 6.57 -6.07 -4.02
N PHE A 145 7.23 -6.24 -2.88
CA PHE A 145 8.68 -6.43 -2.79
C PHE A 145 9.00 -7.71 -2.04
N SER A 146 9.83 -8.56 -2.62
CA SER A 146 10.39 -9.72 -1.92
C SER A 146 11.37 -9.29 -0.82
N LYS A 147 11.60 -10.18 0.13
CA LYS A 147 12.49 -9.95 1.29
C LYS A 147 13.89 -9.45 0.89
N LYS A 148 14.38 -9.78 -0.30
CA LYS A 148 15.71 -9.35 -0.77
C LYS A 148 15.85 -7.82 -0.92
N TYR A 149 14.74 -7.08 -1.04
CA TYR A 149 14.74 -5.62 -1.19
C TYR A 149 14.51 -4.88 0.14
N TYR A 150 14.28 -5.57 1.25
CA TYR A 150 13.95 -4.93 2.52
C TYR A 150 15.06 -4.00 3.03
N GLU A 151 16.33 -4.41 2.93
CA GLU A 151 17.44 -3.57 3.36
C GLU A 151 17.59 -2.29 2.50
N GLU A 152 17.26 -2.36 1.21
CA GLU A 152 17.27 -1.19 0.33
C GLU A 152 16.09 -0.26 0.66
N LEU A 153 14.89 -0.81 0.85
CA LEU A 153 13.72 -0.05 1.29
C LEU A 153 13.95 0.65 2.64
N MET A 154 14.65 0.00 3.57
CA MET A 154 15.00 0.57 4.88
C MET A 154 16.00 1.74 4.78
N LYS A 155 16.72 1.91 3.68
CA LYS A 155 17.64 3.04 3.44
C LYS A 155 16.97 4.26 2.81
N LEU A 156 15.71 4.14 2.40
CA LEU A 156 14.96 5.28 1.85
C LEU A 156 14.81 6.39 2.90
N SER A 157 14.78 7.64 2.45
CA SER A 157 14.62 8.81 3.33
C SER A 157 13.80 9.91 2.64
N GLY A 158 13.15 10.75 3.42
CA GLY A 158 12.32 11.85 2.93
C GLY A 158 11.06 11.35 2.21
N ASP A 159 10.57 12.16 1.29
CA ASP A 159 9.36 11.86 0.51
C ASP A 159 9.65 10.92 -0.68
N VAL A 160 10.38 9.85 -0.40
CA VAL A 160 10.78 8.83 -1.37
C VAL A 160 10.20 7.48 -0.95
N GLY A 161 9.31 6.95 -1.79
CA GLY A 161 8.68 5.64 -1.61
C GLY A 161 9.38 4.52 -2.39
N GLY A 162 8.76 3.34 -2.39
CA GLY A 162 9.25 2.14 -3.06
C GLY A 162 9.51 2.29 -4.57
N LYS A 163 8.90 3.28 -5.22
CA LYS A 163 9.11 3.59 -6.64
C LYS A 163 10.59 3.78 -7.00
N ARG A 164 11.41 4.32 -6.10
CA ARG A 164 12.86 4.45 -6.32
C ARG A 164 13.53 3.09 -6.52
N VAL A 165 13.15 2.10 -5.71
CA VAL A 165 13.67 0.73 -5.82
C VAL A 165 13.17 0.07 -7.10
N VAL A 166 11.88 0.26 -7.47
CA VAL A 166 11.31 -0.22 -8.75
C VAL A 166 12.14 0.31 -9.93
N VAL A 167 12.44 1.61 -9.95
CA VAL A 167 13.20 2.24 -11.04
C VAL A 167 14.65 1.74 -11.09
N ALA A 168 15.27 1.51 -9.93
CA ALA A 168 16.65 1.02 -9.85
C ALA A 168 16.80 -0.43 -10.35
N HIS A 169 15.73 -1.24 -10.21
CA HIS A 169 15.76 -2.68 -10.50
C HIS A 169 14.79 -3.12 -11.60
N ARG A 170 14.62 -2.32 -12.67
CA ARG A 170 13.64 -2.57 -13.75
C ARG A 170 13.70 -3.98 -14.35
N GLY A 171 14.88 -4.60 -14.41
CA GLY A 171 15.05 -5.97 -14.89
C GLY A 171 14.43 -7.05 -14.01
N ASP A 172 14.16 -6.73 -12.74
CA ASP A 172 13.59 -7.63 -11.74
C ASP A 172 12.17 -7.23 -11.32
N VAL A 173 11.49 -6.45 -12.16
CA VAL A 173 10.10 -6.00 -11.95
C VAL A 173 9.16 -6.77 -12.85
N ALA A 174 8.16 -7.43 -12.26
CA ALA A 174 6.97 -7.89 -12.95
C ALA A 174 5.94 -6.75 -12.99
N VAL A 175 5.26 -6.60 -14.12
CA VAL A 175 4.29 -5.53 -14.32
C VAL A 175 2.93 -6.12 -14.60
N MET A 176 1.94 -5.69 -13.82
CA MET A 176 0.54 -6.00 -14.04
C MET A 176 -0.17 -4.78 -14.62
N ARG A 177 -0.74 -4.91 -15.82
CA ARG A 177 -1.53 -3.85 -16.44
C ARG A 177 -2.91 -3.75 -15.79
N VAL A 178 -3.31 -2.53 -15.47
CA VAL A 178 -4.63 -2.18 -14.94
C VAL A 178 -5.41 -1.48 -16.05
N GLU A 179 -6.64 -1.94 -16.31
CA GLU A 179 -7.49 -1.38 -17.37
C GLU A 179 -8.08 -0.03 -16.95
N ASP A 180 -8.61 0.04 -15.72
CA ASP A 180 -9.16 1.29 -15.16
C ASP A 180 -8.09 2.07 -14.41
N GLY A 181 -7.54 3.10 -15.07
CA GLY A 181 -6.52 3.97 -14.46
C GLY A 181 -6.98 4.69 -13.19
N ARG A 182 -8.28 4.74 -12.88
CA ARG A 182 -8.80 5.32 -11.63
C ARG A 182 -8.29 4.57 -10.40
N GLU A 183 -8.01 3.28 -10.52
CA GLU A 183 -7.46 2.47 -9.43
C GLU A 183 -6.08 2.96 -8.93
N MET A 184 -5.36 3.71 -9.77
CA MET A 184 -4.03 4.23 -9.47
C MET A 184 -4.03 5.74 -9.15
N VAL A 185 -5.21 6.36 -9.01
CA VAL A 185 -5.34 7.81 -8.78
C VAL A 185 -5.31 8.13 -7.30
N ASP A 186 -4.33 8.95 -6.90
CA ASP A 186 -4.28 9.57 -5.57
C ASP A 186 -5.28 10.74 -5.54
N VAL A 187 -6.13 10.77 -4.52
CA VAL A 187 -7.05 11.90 -4.30
C VAL A 187 -6.33 13.00 -3.53
N ASP A 188 -6.00 14.11 -4.19
CA ASP A 188 -5.26 15.22 -3.60
C ASP A 188 -6.13 16.43 -3.22
N PHE A 189 -7.35 16.52 -3.73
CA PHE A 189 -8.28 17.62 -3.49
C PHE A 189 -9.69 17.10 -3.20
N ALA A 190 -10.47 17.87 -2.39
CA ALA A 190 -11.83 17.50 -1.98
C ALA A 190 -12.84 17.40 -3.15
N ASP A 191 -12.53 17.99 -4.30
CA ASP A 191 -13.36 17.96 -5.50
C ASP A 191 -12.89 16.92 -6.55
N GLY A 192 -11.96 16.03 -6.17
CA GLY A 192 -11.44 14.98 -7.06
C GLY A 192 -10.52 15.49 -8.17
N ARG A 193 -10.10 16.78 -8.15
CA ARG A 193 -9.08 17.30 -9.07
C ARG A 193 -7.71 16.73 -8.72
N ARG A 194 -6.94 16.39 -9.76
CA ARG A 194 -5.57 15.85 -9.68
C ARG A 194 -4.55 16.95 -9.43
#